data_a502cc7c02223055599c5aba6511e850
#
_entry.id   a502cc7c02223055599c5aba6511e850
#
_cell.length_a   1.000
_cell.length_b   1.000
_cell.length_c   1.000
_cell.angle_alpha   90.00
_cell.angle_beta   90.00
_cell.angle_gamma   90.00
#
_symmetry.space_group_name_H-M   'P 1'
#
loop_
_entity.id
_entity.type
_entity.pdbx_description
1 polymer ?
#
loop_
_entity_poly.entity_id
_entity_poly.type
_entity_poly.pdbx_seq_one_letter_code
_entity_poly.pdbx_strand_id
1 'polypeptide(L)'
;MKQRQCSRRALGSFVGVLAGVFAALPAAFAADEPLRVAFIYVDPVGDTGWSFQHDLARRELERVLGTKVKTTYVENVPATADAERVIRQLAVAGNQLIFTTSFGYMEPTLRVAKLFPKVHFEHATGYKTAANLVTYETRFYEGAYLLGVLAGMTTKSNTLGYVGSFPIPEVIRNIDAFTLGARSVNPKATTKVIWVDTWYDPGKERQAAEALIAQGADVLSQNTDSPAIVQAAEQHGVHAFGWDSDMSKYGPHAQLTANTENWADYYIAEARQAMEGTWTGGRHVANGLKENMVVLTPLNKSVPPNVAQLFEEKKRAIIDGKLVPFSGPLKDNTGAVKLAAGSTLTHEQLMAINWYVERIDGTIPN
;
A
#
# COMPACT_ATOMS: atom_id res chain seq x y z
N MET A 1 44.34 -62.92 -80.39
CA MET A 1 43.51 -63.31 -81.58
C MET A 1 42.06 -63.06 -81.29
N LYS A 2 41.44 -62.39 -82.23
CA LYS A 2 40.01 -62.22 -82.48
C LYS A 2 39.25 -61.33 -81.54
N GLN A 3 39.00 -60.14 -82.04
CA GLN A 3 37.88 -59.24 -82.03
C GLN A 3 36.55 -59.91 -82.02
N ARG A 4 35.54 -59.32 -81.38
CA ARG A 4 34.28 -58.97 -82.05
C ARG A 4 33.57 -57.88 -81.28
N GLN A 5 33.11 -56.93 -82.09
CA GLN A 5 32.33 -55.73 -81.86
C GLN A 5 30.83 -56.00 -81.62
N CYS A 6 30.14 -54.92 -81.29
CA CYS A 6 28.77 -54.54 -81.42
C CYS A 6 27.83 -54.84 -80.25
N SER A 7 27.03 -54.01 -79.82
CA SER A 7 26.36 -52.87 -80.42
C SER A 7 25.66 -52.01 -79.32
N ARG A 8 25.54 -50.75 -79.59
CA ARG A 8 24.83 -49.74 -78.80
C ARG A 8 23.31 -50.01 -78.90
N ARG A 9 22.60 -49.99 -77.77
CA ARG A 9 21.20 -49.60 -77.67
C ARG A 9 21.05 -48.57 -76.52
N ALA A 10 20.58 -47.39 -76.88
CA ALA A 10 20.17 -46.31 -76.04
C ALA A 10 18.85 -46.66 -75.32
N LEU A 11 18.80 -46.52 -74.04
CA LEU A 11 17.56 -46.44 -73.27
C LEU A 11 17.48 -45.12 -72.57
N GLY A 12 16.47 -44.33 -72.87
CA GLY A 12 16.28 -43.01 -72.35
C GLY A 12 15.94 -43.04 -70.87
N SER A 13 16.62 -42.20 -70.14
CA SER A 13 16.35 -41.94 -68.72
C SER A 13 15.26 -40.91 -68.59
N PHE A 14 14.12 -41.33 -68.08
CA PHE A 14 13.07 -40.43 -67.57
C PHE A 14 13.52 -39.95 -66.21
N VAL A 15 13.89 -38.66 -66.08
CA VAL A 15 14.11 -37.98 -64.80
C VAL A 15 12.75 -37.45 -64.33
N GLY A 16 12.17 -38.17 -63.39
CA GLY A 16 10.99 -37.73 -62.67
C GLY A 16 11.38 -36.68 -61.61
N VAL A 17 11.05 -35.41 -61.83
CA VAL A 17 11.16 -34.35 -60.84
C VAL A 17 10.06 -34.52 -59.82
N LEU A 18 10.35 -35.11 -58.65
CA LEU A 18 9.48 -35.02 -57.47
C LEU A 18 9.58 -33.61 -56.87
N ALA A 19 8.61 -32.74 -57.21
CA ALA A 19 8.44 -31.49 -56.52
C ALA A 19 7.91 -31.78 -55.07
N GLY A 20 8.80 -31.78 -54.08
CA GLY A 20 8.42 -31.84 -52.67
C GLY A 20 7.78 -30.54 -52.23
N VAL A 21 6.44 -30.58 -52.04
CA VAL A 21 5.72 -29.52 -51.40
C VAL A 21 6.09 -29.54 -49.92
N PHE A 22 7.04 -28.72 -49.53
CA PHE A 22 7.27 -28.38 -48.11
C PHE A 22 6.07 -27.55 -47.68
N ALA A 23 5.07 -28.18 -47.08
CA ALA A 23 4.08 -27.47 -46.29
C ALA A 23 4.81 -26.83 -45.09
N ALA A 24 5.02 -25.53 -45.16
CA ALA A 24 5.45 -24.74 -44.01
C ALA A 24 4.32 -24.83 -42.96
N LEU A 25 4.51 -25.67 -41.95
CA LEU A 25 3.70 -25.61 -40.72
C LEU A 25 3.84 -24.20 -40.18
N PRO A 26 2.72 -23.50 -39.87
CA PRO A 26 2.82 -22.23 -39.19
C PRO A 26 3.56 -22.48 -37.87
N ALA A 27 4.64 -21.77 -37.64
CA ALA A 27 5.29 -21.73 -36.31
C ALA A 27 4.18 -21.35 -35.34
N ALA A 28 3.77 -22.28 -34.50
CA ALA A 28 2.93 -21.98 -33.37
C ALA A 28 3.77 -20.97 -32.57
N PHE A 29 3.34 -19.70 -32.54
CA PHE A 29 3.88 -18.74 -31.61
C PHE A 29 3.73 -19.38 -30.22
N ALA A 30 4.85 -19.74 -29.59
CA ALA A 30 4.84 -20.09 -28.19
C ALA A 30 4.18 -18.90 -27.49
N ALA A 31 3.02 -19.12 -26.89
CA ALA A 31 2.41 -18.11 -26.06
C ALA A 31 3.47 -17.78 -24.98
N ASP A 32 3.87 -16.52 -24.89
CA ASP A 32 4.78 -16.08 -23.84
C ASP A 32 4.24 -16.59 -22.50
N GLU A 33 5.07 -17.28 -21.74
CA GLU A 33 4.65 -17.76 -20.43
C GLU A 33 4.21 -16.58 -19.58
N PRO A 34 3.08 -16.69 -18.84
CA PRO A 34 2.58 -15.57 -18.04
C PRO A 34 3.60 -15.20 -16.95
N LEU A 35 3.76 -13.90 -16.73
CA LEU A 35 4.54 -13.39 -15.60
C LEU A 35 3.95 -13.95 -14.30
N ARG A 36 4.78 -14.64 -13.51
CA ARG A 36 4.37 -15.20 -12.21
C ARG A 36 4.62 -14.18 -11.12
N VAL A 37 3.54 -13.72 -10.51
CA VAL A 37 3.55 -12.67 -9.47
C VAL A 37 3.07 -13.26 -8.16
N ALA A 38 3.79 -13.00 -7.07
CA ALA A 38 3.39 -13.47 -5.75
C ALA A 38 3.21 -12.32 -4.76
N PHE A 39 2.31 -12.52 -3.82
CA PHE A 39 2.02 -11.59 -2.74
C PHE A 39 2.12 -12.29 -1.39
N ILE A 40 2.61 -11.59 -0.38
CA ILE A 40 2.65 -12.07 0.99
C ILE A 40 2.01 -11.02 1.91
N TYR A 41 0.96 -11.43 2.64
CA TYR A 41 0.17 -10.58 3.52
C TYR A 41 0.41 -10.93 4.98
N VAL A 42 0.48 -9.89 5.82
CA VAL A 42 0.77 -10.04 7.25
C VAL A 42 -0.41 -10.61 8.04
N ASP A 43 -1.62 -10.24 7.63
CA ASP A 43 -2.87 -10.63 8.26
C ASP A 43 -3.77 -11.41 7.28
N PRO A 44 -4.87 -12.01 7.74
CA PRO A 44 -5.89 -12.56 6.86
C PRO A 44 -6.42 -11.46 5.90
N VAL A 45 -6.76 -11.85 4.67
CA VAL A 45 -7.32 -10.92 3.69
C VAL A 45 -8.62 -10.29 4.20
N GLY A 46 -9.51 -11.08 4.80
CA GLY A 46 -10.76 -10.56 5.35
C GLY A 46 -11.60 -9.78 4.33
N ASP A 47 -12.28 -8.71 4.81
CA ASP A 47 -13.12 -7.82 4.00
C ASP A 47 -12.91 -6.33 4.32
N THR A 48 -11.88 -6.01 5.10
CA THR A 48 -11.37 -4.65 5.42
C THR A 48 -9.88 -4.71 5.73
N GLY A 49 -9.26 -3.55 5.81
CA GLY A 49 -7.89 -3.35 6.29
C GLY A 49 -6.82 -3.54 5.20
N TRP A 50 -5.59 -3.52 5.63
CA TRP A 50 -4.38 -3.52 4.82
C TRP A 50 -4.28 -4.70 3.83
N SER A 51 -4.34 -5.93 4.36
CA SER A 51 -4.23 -7.13 3.53
C SER A 51 -5.35 -7.25 2.49
N PHE A 52 -6.57 -6.84 2.86
CA PHE A 52 -7.71 -6.79 1.95
C PHE A 52 -7.46 -5.81 0.80
N GLN A 53 -6.94 -4.63 1.08
CA GLN A 53 -6.70 -3.62 0.06
C GLN A 53 -5.60 -4.04 -0.92
N HIS A 54 -4.55 -4.69 -0.43
CA HIS A 54 -3.53 -5.30 -1.30
C HIS A 54 -4.10 -6.43 -2.17
N ASP A 55 -4.99 -7.26 -1.63
CA ASP A 55 -5.61 -8.34 -2.41
C ASP A 55 -6.62 -7.82 -3.45
N LEU A 56 -7.34 -6.74 -3.16
CA LEU A 56 -8.15 -6.05 -4.16
C LEU A 56 -7.28 -5.60 -5.35
N ALA A 57 -6.13 -5.03 -5.07
CA ALA A 57 -5.19 -4.60 -6.10
C ALA A 57 -4.59 -5.78 -6.88
N ARG A 58 -4.29 -6.90 -6.23
CA ARG A 58 -3.88 -8.14 -6.89
C ARG A 58 -4.95 -8.66 -7.86
N ARG A 59 -6.22 -8.68 -7.42
CA ARG A 59 -7.34 -9.10 -8.27
C ARG A 59 -7.53 -8.17 -9.44
N GLU A 60 -7.36 -6.86 -9.23
CA GLU A 60 -7.45 -5.86 -10.30
C GLU A 60 -6.31 -6.03 -11.30
N LEU A 61 -5.09 -6.32 -10.85
CA LEU A 61 -3.95 -6.67 -11.70
C LEU A 61 -4.27 -7.88 -12.59
N GLU A 62 -4.84 -8.95 -12.03
CA GLU A 62 -5.29 -10.12 -12.82
C GLU A 62 -6.37 -9.73 -13.83
N ARG A 63 -7.34 -8.92 -13.43
CA ARG A 63 -8.43 -8.49 -14.31
C ARG A 63 -7.91 -7.68 -15.51
N VAL A 64 -6.96 -6.77 -15.27
CA VAL A 64 -6.43 -5.86 -16.31
C VAL A 64 -5.43 -6.56 -17.22
N LEU A 65 -4.55 -7.41 -16.70
CA LEU A 65 -3.50 -8.06 -17.47
C LEU A 65 -3.91 -9.43 -18.01
N GLY A 66 -4.98 -10.03 -17.50
CA GLY A 66 -5.58 -11.28 -17.99
C GLY A 66 -4.58 -12.42 -18.03
N THR A 67 -4.51 -13.13 -19.13
CA THR A 67 -3.64 -14.31 -19.32
C THR A 67 -2.14 -13.99 -19.34
N LYS A 68 -1.74 -12.71 -19.34
CA LYS A 68 -0.33 -12.30 -19.31
C LYS A 68 0.31 -12.43 -17.95
N VAL A 69 -0.49 -12.59 -16.89
CA VAL A 69 -0.02 -12.77 -15.52
C VAL A 69 -0.69 -13.96 -14.85
N LYS A 70 0.02 -14.54 -13.88
CA LYS A 70 -0.52 -15.54 -12.96
C LYS A 70 -0.14 -15.14 -11.55
N THR A 71 -1.12 -14.81 -10.71
CA THR A 71 -0.83 -14.42 -9.33
C THR A 71 -1.01 -15.57 -8.35
N THR A 72 -0.27 -15.51 -7.25
CA THR A 72 -0.43 -16.33 -6.05
C THR A 72 -0.29 -15.45 -4.83
N TYR A 73 -0.88 -15.85 -3.71
CA TYR A 73 -0.68 -15.14 -2.45
C TYR A 73 -0.59 -16.10 -1.26
N VAL A 74 0.02 -15.61 -0.19
CA VAL A 74 0.05 -16.27 1.12
C VAL A 74 -0.34 -15.23 2.14
N GLU A 75 -1.37 -15.52 2.92
CA GLU A 75 -1.89 -14.62 3.95
C GLU A 75 -1.55 -15.10 5.36
N ASN A 76 -1.75 -14.22 6.35
CA ASN A 76 -1.54 -14.50 7.77
C ASN A 76 -0.11 -14.97 8.06
N VAL A 77 0.88 -14.28 7.47
CA VAL A 77 2.30 -14.56 7.68
C VAL A 77 2.85 -13.54 8.66
N PRO A 78 3.19 -13.94 9.90
CA PRO A 78 3.73 -12.97 10.86
C PRO A 78 5.11 -12.47 10.44
N ALA A 79 5.45 -11.22 10.82
CA ALA A 79 6.73 -10.58 10.54
C ALA A 79 7.88 -11.14 11.40
N THR A 80 8.04 -12.46 11.38
CA THR A 80 9.04 -13.24 12.11
C THR A 80 9.95 -14.00 11.12
N ALA A 81 10.63 -15.04 11.57
CA ALA A 81 11.37 -15.96 10.71
C ALA A 81 10.50 -16.64 9.62
N ASP A 82 9.19 -16.71 9.84
CA ASP A 82 8.25 -17.25 8.86
C ASP A 82 8.18 -16.40 7.60
N ALA A 83 8.28 -15.07 7.71
CA ALA A 83 8.29 -14.19 6.55
C ALA A 83 9.44 -14.55 5.59
N GLU A 84 10.66 -14.72 6.10
CA GLU A 84 11.80 -15.10 5.25
C GLU A 84 11.60 -16.46 4.58
N ARG A 85 11.09 -17.44 5.33
CA ARG A 85 10.81 -18.77 4.81
C ARG A 85 9.78 -18.73 3.67
N VAL A 86 8.68 -17.99 3.85
CA VAL A 86 7.62 -17.88 2.83
C VAL A 86 8.12 -17.12 1.60
N ILE A 87 8.80 -15.97 1.77
CA ILE A 87 9.37 -15.20 0.66
C ILE A 87 10.33 -16.07 -0.17
N ARG A 88 11.20 -16.83 0.50
CA ARG A 88 12.12 -17.78 -0.15
C ARG A 88 11.38 -18.88 -0.91
N GLN A 89 10.33 -19.45 -0.33
CA GLN A 89 9.51 -20.48 -0.98
C GLN A 89 8.84 -19.94 -2.24
N LEU A 90 8.31 -18.71 -2.21
CA LEU A 90 7.72 -18.04 -3.38
C LEU A 90 8.76 -17.82 -4.49
N ALA A 91 9.99 -17.42 -4.15
CA ALA A 91 11.08 -17.27 -5.12
C ALA A 91 11.49 -18.61 -5.73
N VAL A 92 11.66 -19.68 -4.90
CA VAL A 92 11.97 -21.04 -5.37
C VAL A 92 10.87 -21.61 -6.27
N ALA A 93 9.59 -21.28 -5.97
CA ALA A 93 8.44 -21.69 -6.79
C ALA A 93 8.42 -21.02 -8.18
N GLY A 94 9.40 -20.16 -8.50
CA GLY A 94 9.59 -19.53 -9.82
C GLY A 94 8.72 -18.28 -10.03
N ASN A 95 8.28 -17.61 -8.95
CA ASN A 95 7.70 -16.28 -9.09
C ASN A 95 8.80 -15.28 -9.47
N GLN A 96 8.51 -14.44 -10.45
CA GLN A 96 9.44 -13.50 -11.05
C GLN A 96 9.33 -12.09 -10.44
N LEU A 97 8.15 -11.77 -9.90
CA LEU A 97 7.86 -10.53 -9.20
C LEU A 97 7.15 -10.87 -7.88
N ILE A 98 7.68 -10.39 -6.75
CA ILE A 98 7.18 -10.72 -5.41
C ILE A 98 6.92 -9.43 -4.64
N PHE A 99 5.66 -9.21 -4.25
CA PHE A 99 5.23 -8.11 -3.39
C PHE A 99 5.19 -8.58 -1.94
N THR A 100 5.97 -7.91 -1.08
CA THR A 100 6.00 -8.16 0.38
C THR A 100 5.38 -6.97 1.09
N THR A 101 4.20 -7.16 1.69
CA THR A 101 3.30 -6.07 2.05
C THR A 101 3.23 -5.81 3.55
N SER A 102 4.36 -5.71 4.24
CA SER A 102 4.40 -5.30 5.64
C SER A 102 5.76 -4.73 6.01
N PHE A 103 5.78 -3.65 6.81
CA PHE A 103 6.99 -3.03 7.33
C PHE A 103 7.99 -4.04 7.92
N GLY A 104 7.51 -5.01 8.70
CA GLY A 104 8.34 -6.01 9.33
C GLY A 104 9.00 -7.02 8.39
N TYR A 105 8.64 -7.01 7.10
CA TYR A 105 9.27 -7.88 6.09
C TYR A 105 10.53 -7.29 5.46
N MET A 106 10.96 -6.08 5.85
CA MET A 106 12.12 -5.40 5.23
C MET A 106 13.38 -6.27 5.23
N GLU A 107 13.83 -6.69 6.40
CA GLU A 107 15.05 -7.49 6.53
C GLU A 107 14.93 -8.90 5.92
N PRO A 108 13.82 -9.65 6.13
CA PRO A 108 13.56 -10.89 5.40
C PRO A 108 13.62 -10.73 3.88
N THR A 109 12.95 -9.72 3.32
CA THR A 109 12.94 -9.47 1.88
C THR A 109 14.34 -9.16 1.36
N LEU A 110 15.09 -8.30 2.04
CA LEU A 110 16.45 -7.93 1.65
C LEU A 110 17.40 -9.16 1.65
N ARG A 111 17.26 -10.05 2.64
CA ARG A 111 18.07 -11.29 2.69
C ARG A 111 17.74 -12.24 1.53
N VAL A 112 16.45 -12.42 1.24
CA VAL A 112 16.02 -13.29 0.13
C VAL A 112 16.40 -12.68 -1.23
N ALA A 113 16.24 -11.37 -1.41
CA ALA A 113 16.59 -10.68 -2.66
C ALA A 113 18.07 -10.92 -3.05
N LYS A 114 18.99 -10.92 -2.07
CA LYS A 114 20.40 -11.23 -2.30
C LYS A 114 20.63 -12.66 -2.81
N LEU A 115 19.79 -13.62 -2.44
CA LEU A 115 19.90 -15.02 -2.84
C LEU A 115 19.25 -15.29 -4.22
N PHE A 116 18.32 -14.45 -4.65
CA PHE A 116 17.58 -14.60 -5.91
C PHE A 116 17.71 -13.36 -6.79
N PRO A 117 18.92 -13.07 -7.34
CA PRO A 117 19.18 -11.80 -8.05
C PRO A 117 18.38 -11.61 -9.34
N LYS A 118 17.72 -12.66 -9.85
CA LYS A 118 16.86 -12.61 -11.05
C LYS A 118 15.38 -12.39 -10.73
N VAL A 119 15.01 -12.43 -9.45
CA VAL A 119 13.63 -12.17 -8.98
C VAL A 119 13.53 -10.69 -8.61
N HIS A 120 12.46 -10.04 -9.03
CA HIS A 120 12.12 -8.66 -8.68
C HIS A 120 11.33 -8.65 -7.38
N PHE A 121 11.74 -7.82 -6.44
CA PHE A 121 11.06 -7.66 -5.15
C PHE A 121 10.53 -6.25 -5.01
N GLU A 122 9.28 -6.15 -4.61
CA GLU A 122 8.56 -4.93 -4.27
C GLU A 122 8.18 -4.99 -2.79
N HIS A 123 8.69 -4.08 -2.00
CA HIS A 123 8.47 -4.10 -0.55
C HIS A 123 7.75 -2.85 -0.07
N ALA A 124 6.54 -3.03 0.49
CA ALA A 124 5.73 -1.94 1.03
C ALA A 124 6.35 -1.39 2.33
N THR A 125 6.29 -0.06 2.48
CA THR A 125 6.73 0.68 3.68
C THR A 125 8.20 0.44 4.07
N GLY A 126 9.04 0.07 3.08
CA GLY A 126 10.44 -0.25 3.30
C GLY A 126 11.35 0.98 3.32
N TYR A 127 12.54 0.80 3.89
CA TYR A 127 13.57 1.84 4.05
C TYR A 127 14.96 1.41 3.52
N LYS A 128 15.06 0.25 2.87
CA LYS A 128 16.27 -0.28 2.23
C LYS A 128 15.95 -0.81 0.85
N THR A 129 16.83 -0.53 -0.10
CA THR A 129 16.73 -1.00 -1.48
C THR A 129 17.92 -1.88 -1.86
N ALA A 130 17.79 -2.61 -2.97
CA ALA A 130 18.89 -3.37 -3.60
C ALA A 130 18.71 -3.39 -5.12
N ALA A 131 19.68 -3.89 -5.86
CA ALA A 131 19.63 -3.94 -7.32
C ALA A 131 18.38 -4.62 -7.89
N ASN A 132 17.76 -5.52 -7.13
CA ASN A 132 16.52 -6.22 -7.47
C ASN A 132 15.43 -6.04 -6.41
N LEU A 133 15.50 -4.98 -5.62
CA LEU A 133 14.51 -4.64 -4.59
C LEU A 133 14.15 -3.15 -4.69
N VAL A 134 12.87 -2.90 -4.88
CA VAL A 134 12.23 -1.59 -4.77
C VAL A 134 11.49 -1.52 -3.44
N THR A 135 11.48 -0.34 -2.83
CA THR A 135 10.56 -0.05 -1.72
C THR A 135 9.52 0.96 -2.17
N TYR A 136 8.28 0.76 -1.76
CA TYR A 136 7.19 1.67 -2.07
C TYR A 136 6.35 1.97 -0.82
N GLU A 137 5.81 3.19 -0.78
CA GLU A 137 4.93 3.60 0.31
C GLU A 137 3.86 4.56 -0.18
N THR A 138 2.81 4.65 0.60
CA THR A 138 1.77 5.66 0.46
C THR A 138 2.02 6.80 1.43
N ARG A 139 1.92 8.03 0.94
CA ARG A 139 1.96 9.22 1.81
C ARG A 139 0.64 9.38 2.57
N PHE A 140 0.29 8.37 3.38
CA PHE A 140 -0.93 8.30 4.20
C PHE A 140 -1.17 9.56 5.03
N TYR A 141 -0.10 10.20 5.48
CA TYR A 141 -0.18 11.42 6.26
C TYR A 141 -0.88 12.57 5.53
N GLU A 142 -0.94 12.57 4.20
CA GLU A 142 -1.72 13.55 3.43
C GLU A 142 -3.23 13.35 3.67
N GLY A 143 -3.70 12.10 3.60
CA GLY A 143 -5.07 11.73 3.94
C GLY A 143 -5.36 11.93 5.43
N ALA A 144 -4.47 11.46 6.32
CA ALA A 144 -4.61 11.63 7.76
C ALA A 144 -4.76 13.10 8.17
N TYR A 145 -4.03 14.02 7.55
CA TYR A 145 -4.23 15.46 7.75
C TYR A 145 -5.66 15.90 7.41
N LEU A 146 -6.21 15.40 6.31
CA LEU A 146 -7.58 15.72 5.89
C LEU A 146 -8.64 15.12 6.83
N LEU A 147 -8.41 13.88 7.31
CA LEU A 147 -9.23 13.30 8.38
C LEU A 147 -9.21 14.21 9.63
N GLY A 148 -8.01 14.70 9.97
CA GLY A 148 -7.84 15.67 11.05
C GLY A 148 -8.65 16.95 10.84
N VAL A 149 -8.66 17.53 9.65
CA VAL A 149 -9.48 18.71 9.31
C VAL A 149 -10.96 18.42 9.57
N LEU A 150 -11.47 17.26 9.12
CA LEU A 150 -12.86 16.87 9.41
C LEU A 150 -13.10 16.69 10.92
N ALA A 151 -12.17 16.04 11.62
CA ALA A 151 -12.26 15.85 13.06
C ALA A 151 -12.32 17.17 13.83
N GLY A 152 -11.44 18.12 13.48
CA GLY A 152 -11.39 19.44 14.11
C GLY A 152 -12.66 20.27 13.89
N MET A 153 -13.30 20.13 12.72
CA MET A 153 -14.58 20.79 12.40
C MET A 153 -15.79 20.10 13.01
N THR A 154 -15.69 18.82 13.36
CA THR A 154 -16.84 17.99 13.80
C THR A 154 -16.88 17.81 15.32
N THR A 155 -15.71 17.75 15.98
CA THR A 155 -15.63 17.56 17.44
C THR A 155 -16.37 18.64 18.21
N LYS A 156 -17.07 18.23 19.25
CA LYS A 156 -17.73 19.10 20.23
C LYS A 156 -16.96 19.17 21.54
N SER A 157 -16.27 18.07 21.89
CA SER A 157 -15.47 17.93 23.11
C SER A 157 -14.09 18.57 22.99
N ASN A 158 -13.58 18.81 21.78
CA ASN A 158 -12.20 19.11 21.45
C ASN A 158 -11.21 17.97 21.80
N THR A 159 -11.71 16.79 22.11
CA THR A 159 -10.93 15.59 22.41
C THR A 159 -11.11 14.58 21.28
N LEU A 160 -10.02 14.28 20.61
CA LEU A 160 -9.95 13.31 19.53
C LEU A 160 -9.26 12.04 20.07
N GLY A 161 -9.65 10.88 19.58
CA GLY A 161 -9.02 9.62 19.90
C GLY A 161 -8.27 9.03 18.71
N TYR A 162 -7.11 8.46 18.94
CA TYR A 162 -6.37 7.74 17.93
C TYR A 162 -5.90 6.37 18.45
N VAL A 163 -6.28 5.31 17.76
CA VAL A 163 -5.78 3.96 18.06
C VAL A 163 -4.59 3.68 17.15
N GLY A 164 -3.40 3.61 17.72
CA GLY A 164 -2.15 3.31 17.03
C GLY A 164 -1.85 1.82 17.08
N SER A 165 -1.39 1.23 15.97
CA SER A 165 -0.96 -0.16 15.88
C SER A 165 0.40 -0.38 16.52
N PHE A 166 1.48 -0.08 15.81
CA PHE A 166 2.87 -0.16 16.28
C PHE A 166 3.54 1.21 16.24
N PRO A 167 4.45 1.53 17.19
CA PRO A 167 5.10 2.84 17.27
C PRO A 167 6.23 2.99 16.23
N ILE A 168 5.92 2.76 14.97
CA ILE A 168 6.84 2.97 13.85
C ILE A 168 6.66 4.38 13.25
N PRO A 169 7.68 4.92 12.54
CA PRO A 169 7.63 6.27 12.00
C PRO A 169 6.40 6.57 11.15
N GLU A 170 5.91 5.60 10.38
CA GLU A 170 4.71 5.75 9.56
C GLU A 170 3.47 6.05 10.41
N VAL A 171 3.24 5.28 11.48
CA VAL A 171 2.07 5.46 12.35
C VAL A 171 2.18 6.76 13.14
N ILE A 172 3.38 7.09 13.65
CA ILE A 172 3.64 8.35 14.36
C ILE A 172 3.33 9.55 13.47
N ARG A 173 3.83 9.58 12.23
CA ARG A 173 3.56 10.69 11.29
C ARG A 173 2.09 10.81 10.90
N ASN A 174 1.34 9.70 10.87
CA ASN A 174 -0.10 9.73 10.60
C ASN A 174 -0.87 10.35 11.76
N ILE A 175 -0.53 9.99 13.01
CA ILE A 175 -1.08 10.60 14.23
C ILE A 175 -0.78 12.11 14.26
N ASP A 176 0.47 12.48 13.96
CA ASP A 176 0.91 13.87 13.91
C ASP A 176 0.14 14.66 12.84
N ALA A 177 0.05 14.13 11.62
CA ALA A 177 -0.67 14.78 10.53
C ALA A 177 -2.16 14.96 10.84
N PHE A 178 -2.80 13.95 11.42
CA PHE A 178 -4.18 14.04 11.91
C PHE A 178 -4.34 15.17 12.92
N THR A 179 -3.47 15.25 13.90
CA THR A 179 -3.50 16.30 14.92
C THR A 179 -3.24 17.69 14.32
N LEU A 180 -2.28 17.82 13.40
CA LEU A 180 -2.00 19.07 12.68
C LEU A 180 -3.19 19.50 11.84
N GLY A 181 -3.84 18.57 11.15
CA GLY A 181 -5.06 18.82 10.39
C GLY A 181 -6.19 19.37 11.28
N ALA A 182 -6.45 18.72 12.40
CA ALA A 182 -7.49 19.14 13.36
C ALA A 182 -7.19 20.54 13.92
N ARG A 183 -5.96 20.79 14.29
CA ARG A 183 -5.52 22.09 14.85
C ARG A 183 -5.52 23.22 13.83
N SER A 184 -5.39 22.90 12.55
CA SER A 184 -5.43 23.92 11.47
C SER A 184 -6.79 24.62 11.38
N VAL A 185 -7.84 24.02 11.95
CA VAL A 185 -9.22 24.53 11.96
C VAL A 185 -9.79 24.68 13.36
N ASN A 186 -9.26 23.94 14.33
CA ASN A 186 -9.64 23.99 15.74
C ASN A 186 -8.40 23.96 16.65
N PRO A 187 -7.80 25.11 17.01
CA PRO A 187 -6.59 25.15 17.84
C PRO A 187 -6.74 24.53 19.25
N LYS A 188 -7.97 24.29 19.70
CA LYS A 188 -8.26 23.66 21.01
C LYS A 188 -8.21 22.14 20.93
N ALA A 189 -8.27 21.55 19.75
CA ALA A 189 -8.29 20.11 19.58
C ALA A 189 -7.03 19.46 20.18
N THR A 190 -7.24 18.36 20.92
CA THR A 190 -6.21 17.52 21.52
C THR A 190 -6.46 16.08 21.09
N THR A 191 -5.42 15.38 20.69
CA THR A 191 -5.50 13.96 20.31
C THR A 191 -4.97 13.09 21.43
N LYS A 192 -5.78 12.16 21.93
CA LYS A 192 -5.37 11.10 22.86
C LYS A 192 -5.01 9.85 22.06
N VAL A 193 -3.91 9.18 22.41
CA VAL A 193 -3.41 8.02 21.71
C VAL A 193 -3.38 6.80 22.62
N ILE A 194 -3.90 5.67 22.13
CA ILE A 194 -3.74 4.35 22.75
C ILE A 194 -3.11 3.42 21.71
N TRP A 195 -1.99 2.79 22.10
CA TRP A 195 -1.28 1.79 21.29
C TRP A 195 -1.79 0.40 21.62
N VAL A 196 -1.97 -0.45 20.60
CA VAL A 196 -2.51 -1.81 20.76
C VAL A 196 -1.50 -2.92 20.45
N ASP A 197 -0.33 -2.57 19.92
CA ASP A 197 0.77 -3.50 19.57
C ASP A 197 0.31 -4.65 18.68
N THR A 198 -0.51 -4.32 17.68
CA THR A 198 -1.00 -5.24 16.66
C THR A 198 -1.50 -4.47 15.45
N TRP A 199 -1.46 -5.10 14.26
CA TRP A 199 -2.14 -4.58 13.08
C TRP A 199 -3.63 -4.94 13.10
N TYR A 200 -3.95 -6.17 13.51
CA TYR A 200 -5.31 -6.71 13.50
C TYR A 200 -5.61 -7.46 14.80
N ASP A 201 -6.40 -6.89 15.67
CA ASP A 201 -6.99 -7.53 16.85
C ASP A 201 -8.28 -6.78 17.23
N PRO A 202 -9.45 -7.24 16.72
CA PRO A 202 -10.73 -6.57 16.96
C PRO A 202 -11.06 -6.37 18.44
N GLY A 203 -10.57 -7.26 19.31
CA GLY A 203 -10.79 -7.16 20.76
C GLY A 203 -10.02 -6.02 21.39
N LYS A 204 -8.72 -5.92 21.11
CA LYS A 204 -7.86 -4.82 21.60
C LYS A 204 -8.27 -3.48 21.00
N GLU A 205 -8.58 -3.45 19.70
CA GLU A 205 -9.01 -2.25 18.99
C GLU A 205 -10.31 -1.68 19.58
N ARG A 206 -11.29 -2.56 19.84
CA ARG A 206 -12.54 -2.16 20.52
C ARG A 206 -12.28 -1.61 21.92
N GLN A 207 -11.48 -2.30 22.74
CA GLN A 207 -11.14 -1.85 24.09
C GLN A 207 -10.45 -0.48 24.08
N ALA A 208 -9.52 -0.25 23.14
CA ALA A 208 -8.87 1.04 22.98
C ALA A 208 -9.87 2.15 22.57
N ALA A 209 -10.77 1.87 21.62
CA ALA A 209 -11.80 2.80 21.21
C ALA A 209 -12.73 3.18 22.38
N GLU A 210 -13.24 2.20 23.12
CA GLU A 210 -14.11 2.42 24.29
C GLU A 210 -13.40 3.21 25.40
N ALA A 211 -12.11 2.94 25.62
CA ALA A 211 -11.30 3.70 26.59
C ALA A 211 -11.10 5.17 26.15
N LEU A 212 -10.89 5.44 24.85
CA LEU A 212 -10.79 6.80 24.33
C LEU A 212 -12.12 7.54 24.43
N ILE A 213 -13.25 6.89 24.12
CA ILE A 213 -14.60 7.45 24.26
C ILE A 213 -14.87 7.79 25.73
N ALA A 214 -14.56 6.87 26.66
CA ALA A 214 -14.69 7.11 28.09
C ALA A 214 -13.85 8.29 28.61
N GLN A 215 -12.74 8.60 27.92
CA GLN A 215 -11.90 9.77 28.18
C GLN A 215 -12.37 11.05 27.48
N GLY A 216 -13.56 11.03 26.85
CA GLY A 216 -14.20 12.19 26.24
C GLY A 216 -13.91 12.37 24.74
N ALA A 217 -13.27 11.42 24.07
CA ALA A 217 -13.10 11.48 22.63
C ALA A 217 -14.46 11.31 21.93
N ASP A 218 -14.81 12.24 21.05
CA ASP A 218 -16.05 12.22 20.27
C ASP A 218 -15.79 12.05 18.75
N VAL A 219 -14.53 11.97 18.34
CA VAL A 219 -14.11 11.60 16.98
C VAL A 219 -12.89 10.69 17.09
N LEU A 220 -12.95 9.50 16.48
CA LEU A 220 -11.89 8.50 16.51
C LEU A 220 -11.20 8.33 15.15
N SER A 221 -9.90 8.11 15.19
CA SER A 221 -9.08 7.66 14.05
C SER A 221 -8.23 6.46 14.44
N GLN A 222 -7.62 5.81 13.46
CA GLN A 222 -6.90 4.56 13.67
C GLN A 222 -5.79 4.34 12.63
N ASN A 223 -4.87 3.41 12.96
CA ASN A 223 -3.95 2.73 12.04
C ASN A 223 -4.01 1.22 12.31
N THR A 224 -5.20 0.66 12.35
CA THR A 224 -5.46 -0.77 12.54
C THR A 224 -6.48 -1.25 11.52
N ASP A 225 -6.56 -2.55 11.30
CA ASP A 225 -7.18 -3.14 10.12
C ASP A 225 -8.61 -3.61 10.32
N SER A 226 -9.04 -3.77 11.59
CA SER A 226 -10.40 -4.25 11.86
C SER A 226 -11.43 -3.11 11.88
N PRO A 227 -12.71 -3.39 11.63
CA PRO A 227 -13.75 -2.38 11.73
C PRO A 227 -14.21 -2.12 13.18
N ALA A 228 -13.56 -2.69 14.19
CA ALA A 228 -14.02 -2.65 15.59
C ALA A 228 -14.13 -1.23 16.15
N ILE A 229 -13.24 -0.31 15.74
CA ILE A 229 -13.26 1.08 16.18
C ILE A 229 -14.45 1.83 15.59
N VAL A 230 -14.73 1.63 14.30
CA VAL A 230 -15.90 2.21 13.62
C VAL A 230 -17.20 1.66 14.22
N GLN A 231 -17.23 0.36 14.55
CA GLN A 231 -18.38 -0.26 15.25
C GLN A 231 -18.59 0.30 16.66
N ALA A 232 -17.51 0.50 17.42
CA ALA A 232 -17.58 1.10 18.76
C ALA A 232 -18.09 2.54 18.66
N ALA A 233 -17.59 3.33 17.72
CA ALA A 233 -18.05 4.70 17.48
C ALA A 233 -19.54 4.75 17.13
N GLU A 234 -20.03 3.86 16.26
CA GLU A 234 -21.44 3.74 15.90
C GLU A 234 -22.33 3.44 17.13
N GLN A 235 -21.90 2.49 17.97
CA GLN A 235 -22.63 2.11 19.19
C GLN A 235 -22.71 3.23 20.23
N HIS A 236 -21.69 4.06 20.32
CA HIS A 236 -21.61 5.16 21.27
C HIS A 236 -22.11 6.50 20.71
N GLY A 237 -22.51 6.54 19.42
CA GLY A 237 -23.01 7.76 18.77
C GLY A 237 -21.93 8.84 18.61
N VAL A 238 -20.67 8.45 18.49
CA VAL A 238 -19.52 9.31 18.17
C VAL A 238 -19.05 9.07 16.74
N HIS A 239 -18.19 9.93 16.23
CA HIS A 239 -17.69 9.79 14.86
C HIS A 239 -16.39 8.98 14.79
N ALA A 240 -16.13 8.40 13.61
CA ALA A 240 -14.91 7.68 13.32
C ALA A 240 -14.50 7.84 11.85
N PHE A 241 -13.28 7.40 11.57
CA PHE A 241 -12.75 7.27 10.21
C PHE A 241 -12.41 5.82 9.92
N GLY A 242 -12.67 5.37 8.68
CA GLY A 242 -12.12 4.13 8.17
C GLY A 242 -10.63 4.31 7.83
N TRP A 243 -9.89 3.22 7.88
CA TRP A 243 -8.47 3.15 7.56
C TRP A 243 -8.21 1.97 6.62
N ASP A 244 -7.38 2.18 5.62
CA ASP A 244 -7.06 1.24 4.53
C ASP A 244 -8.29 0.77 3.72
N SER A 245 -9.48 0.82 4.28
CA SER A 245 -10.72 0.35 3.66
C SER A 245 -11.92 1.22 3.99
N ASP A 246 -12.94 1.18 3.13
CA ASP A 246 -14.26 1.71 3.46
C ASP A 246 -14.94 0.78 4.46
N MET A 247 -15.05 1.24 5.68
CA MET A 247 -15.69 0.54 6.79
C MET A 247 -17.12 1.05 7.07
N SER A 248 -17.71 1.87 6.17
CA SER A 248 -19.02 2.50 6.36
C SER A 248 -20.17 1.51 6.60
N LYS A 249 -20.07 0.28 6.08
CA LYS A 249 -21.03 -0.79 6.36
C LYS A 249 -21.08 -1.20 7.83
N TYR A 250 -20.02 -0.94 8.60
CA TYR A 250 -19.90 -1.27 10.01
C TYR A 250 -20.29 -0.13 10.95
N GLY A 251 -20.33 1.12 10.45
CA GLY A 251 -20.75 2.30 11.17
C GLY A 251 -21.26 3.38 10.22
N PRO A 252 -22.47 3.17 9.63
CA PRO A 252 -22.98 4.06 8.58
C PRO A 252 -23.25 5.48 9.04
N HIS A 253 -23.43 5.71 10.35
CA HIS A 253 -23.61 7.04 10.92
C HIS A 253 -22.31 7.59 11.52
N ALA A 254 -21.45 6.70 12.02
CA ALA A 254 -20.19 7.08 12.66
C ALA A 254 -19.11 7.44 11.67
N GLN A 255 -18.93 6.64 10.60
CA GLN A 255 -17.83 6.88 9.64
C GLN A 255 -18.09 8.14 8.82
N LEU A 256 -17.23 9.14 8.97
CA LEU A 256 -17.29 10.38 8.17
C LEU A 256 -16.70 10.22 6.77
N THR A 257 -15.62 9.49 6.65
CA THR A 257 -14.93 9.05 5.44
C THR A 257 -13.87 8.01 5.82
N ALA A 258 -13.14 7.47 4.86
CA ALA A 258 -11.97 6.62 5.10
C ALA A 258 -10.76 7.11 4.30
N ASN A 259 -9.57 6.93 4.87
CA ASN A 259 -8.29 7.07 4.17
C ASN A 259 -7.90 5.69 3.65
N THR A 260 -7.91 5.54 2.32
CA THR A 260 -7.65 4.27 1.63
C THR A 260 -6.57 4.45 0.58
N GLU A 261 -6.12 3.37 -0.03
CA GLU A 261 -5.11 3.39 -1.05
C GLU A 261 -5.52 2.67 -2.33
N ASN A 262 -4.99 3.16 -3.45
CA ASN A 262 -5.10 2.54 -4.76
C ASN A 262 -3.76 1.88 -5.14
N TRP A 263 -3.51 0.69 -4.62
CA TRP A 263 -2.32 -0.09 -4.99
C TRP A 263 -2.37 -0.64 -6.42
N ALA A 264 -3.56 -0.74 -7.03
CA ALA A 264 -3.74 -1.42 -8.30
C ALA A 264 -2.94 -0.78 -9.43
N ASP A 265 -2.97 0.55 -9.55
CA ASP A 265 -2.25 1.28 -10.60
C ASP A 265 -0.74 1.02 -10.50
N TYR A 266 -0.22 1.00 -9.28
CA TYR A 266 1.19 0.72 -9.01
C TYR A 266 1.54 -0.73 -9.39
N TYR A 267 0.79 -1.71 -8.93
CA TYR A 267 1.04 -3.13 -9.21
C TYR A 267 0.99 -3.46 -10.68
N ILE A 268 0.02 -2.88 -11.39
CA ILE A 268 -0.12 -3.04 -12.83
C ILE A 268 1.08 -2.43 -13.57
N ALA A 269 1.54 -1.25 -13.15
CA ALA A 269 2.70 -0.60 -13.74
C ALA A 269 3.98 -1.42 -13.54
N GLU A 270 4.24 -1.90 -12.32
CA GLU A 270 5.41 -2.73 -12.00
C GLU A 270 5.39 -4.08 -12.74
N ALA A 271 4.23 -4.73 -12.81
CA ALA A 271 4.08 -5.97 -13.58
C ALA A 271 4.33 -5.76 -15.08
N ARG A 272 3.86 -4.63 -15.66
CA ARG A 272 4.15 -4.29 -17.06
C ARG A 272 5.64 -4.07 -17.29
N GLN A 273 6.32 -3.31 -16.44
CA GLN A 273 7.76 -3.11 -16.52
C GLN A 273 8.52 -4.45 -16.42
N ALA A 274 8.09 -5.35 -15.54
CA ALA A 274 8.70 -6.68 -15.41
C ALA A 274 8.51 -7.52 -16.70
N MET A 275 7.32 -7.48 -17.31
CA MET A 275 7.06 -8.18 -18.59
C MET A 275 7.86 -7.58 -19.76
N GLU A 276 8.06 -6.27 -19.78
CA GLU A 276 8.77 -5.55 -20.83
C GLU A 276 10.29 -5.56 -20.64
N GLY A 277 10.78 -6.08 -19.49
CA GLY A 277 12.21 -6.07 -19.15
C GLY A 277 12.75 -4.67 -18.83
N THR A 278 11.89 -3.72 -18.53
CA THR A 278 12.24 -2.32 -18.18
C THR A 278 12.24 -2.05 -16.68
N TRP A 279 11.81 -3.04 -15.88
CA TRP A 279 11.82 -2.92 -14.43
C TRP A 279 13.24 -2.71 -13.88
N THR A 280 13.40 -1.77 -12.96
CA THR A 280 14.68 -1.45 -12.32
C THR A 280 14.54 -1.41 -10.81
N GLY A 281 15.43 -2.09 -10.10
CA GLY A 281 15.50 -2.01 -8.64
C GLY A 281 16.27 -0.79 -8.12
N GLY A 282 16.51 -0.76 -6.82
CA GLY A 282 17.33 0.28 -6.18
C GLY A 282 16.62 1.63 -5.99
N ARG A 283 15.32 1.72 -6.25
CA ARG A 283 14.51 2.94 -6.11
C ARG A 283 13.56 2.87 -4.93
N HIS A 284 13.17 4.03 -4.44
CA HIS A 284 12.10 4.20 -3.47
C HIS A 284 10.97 5.02 -4.11
N VAL A 285 9.74 4.57 -3.97
CA VAL A 285 8.53 5.20 -4.53
C VAL A 285 7.63 5.64 -3.39
N ALA A 286 7.33 6.93 -3.32
CA ALA A 286 6.42 7.51 -2.32
C ALA A 286 5.33 8.31 -3.04
N ASN A 287 4.14 7.76 -3.12
CA ASN A 287 3.00 8.35 -3.82
C ASN A 287 1.90 8.77 -2.83
N GLY A 288 1.13 9.79 -3.17
CA GLY A 288 0.09 10.35 -2.30
C GLY A 288 -1.20 10.66 -3.04
N LEU A 289 -1.88 11.73 -2.59
CA LEU A 289 -3.13 12.21 -3.20
C LEU A 289 -2.96 12.62 -4.65
N LYS A 290 -1.84 13.25 -4.99
CA LYS A 290 -1.56 13.73 -6.36
C LYS A 290 -1.43 12.59 -7.35
N GLU A 291 -0.79 11.50 -6.96
CA GLU A 291 -0.57 10.30 -7.76
C GLU A 291 -1.74 9.31 -7.68
N ASN A 292 -2.85 9.69 -7.01
CA ASN A 292 -4.01 8.83 -6.77
C ASN A 292 -3.68 7.54 -6.00
N MET A 293 -2.61 7.54 -5.21
CA MET A 293 -2.27 6.42 -4.34
C MET A 293 -3.05 6.51 -3.02
N VAL A 294 -3.17 7.71 -2.44
CA VAL A 294 -4.09 8.00 -1.34
C VAL A 294 -5.45 8.31 -1.94
N VAL A 295 -6.48 7.61 -1.50
CA VAL A 295 -7.87 7.79 -1.91
C VAL A 295 -8.76 7.98 -0.68
N LEU A 296 -9.52 9.06 -0.66
CA LEU A 296 -10.51 9.29 0.40
C LEU A 296 -11.88 8.87 -0.11
N THR A 297 -12.57 8.05 0.68
CA THR A 297 -13.94 7.63 0.33
C THR A 297 -14.91 8.82 0.36
N PRO A 298 -16.09 8.70 -0.26
CA PRO A 298 -17.08 9.78 -0.21
C PRO A 298 -17.38 10.18 1.22
N LEU A 299 -17.56 11.49 1.44
CA LEU A 299 -17.97 12.03 2.75
C LEU A 299 -19.34 11.52 3.13
N ASN A 300 -19.52 11.20 4.42
CA ASN A 300 -20.83 10.89 4.98
C ASN A 300 -21.81 12.04 4.75
N LYS A 301 -23.05 11.70 4.43
CA LYS A 301 -24.12 12.70 4.18
C LYS A 301 -24.41 13.61 5.37
N SER A 302 -24.00 13.20 6.58
CA SER A 302 -24.12 14.02 7.81
C SER A 302 -23.11 15.18 7.86
N VAL A 303 -22.05 15.14 7.04
CA VAL A 303 -21.05 16.22 6.99
C VAL A 303 -21.67 17.49 6.43
N PRO A 304 -21.65 18.61 7.17
CA PRO A 304 -22.24 19.88 6.71
C PRO A 304 -21.59 20.38 5.42
N PRO A 305 -22.33 21.03 4.51
CA PRO A 305 -21.80 21.48 3.21
C PRO A 305 -20.57 22.40 3.30
N ASN A 306 -20.53 23.30 4.28
CA ASN A 306 -19.39 24.18 4.51
C ASN A 306 -18.13 23.41 4.98
N VAL A 307 -18.31 22.33 5.75
CA VAL A 307 -17.20 21.43 6.17
C VAL A 307 -16.70 20.63 4.97
N ALA A 308 -17.62 20.08 4.16
CA ALA A 308 -17.28 19.37 2.94
C ALA A 308 -16.53 20.27 1.96
N GLN A 309 -16.95 21.53 1.78
CA GLN A 309 -16.25 22.50 0.93
C GLN A 309 -14.81 22.74 1.43
N LEU A 310 -14.63 23.01 2.72
CA LEU A 310 -13.30 23.25 3.30
C LEU A 310 -12.40 22.02 3.15
N PHE A 311 -12.94 20.81 3.34
CA PHE A 311 -12.23 19.57 3.13
C PHE A 311 -11.69 19.46 1.69
N GLU A 312 -12.54 19.70 0.68
CA GLU A 312 -12.14 19.64 -0.72
C GLU A 312 -11.15 20.76 -1.10
N GLU A 313 -11.28 21.94 -0.52
CA GLU A 313 -10.30 23.02 -0.69
C GLU A 313 -8.92 22.62 -0.15
N LYS A 314 -8.85 22.04 1.05
CA LYS A 314 -7.61 21.56 1.66
C LYS A 314 -7.01 20.39 0.88
N LYS A 315 -7.84 19.43 0.44
CA LYS A 315 -7.42 18.32 -0.42
C LYS A 315 -6.77 18.83 -1.71
N ARG A 316 -7.42 19.76 -2.39
CA ARG A 316 -6.85 20.38 -3.61
C ARG A 316 -5.56 21.12 -3.33
N ALA A 317 -5.48 21.83 -2.21
CA ALA A 317 -4.26 22.53 -1.82
C ALA A 317 -3.06 21.59 -1.59
N ILE A 318 -3.31 20.38 -1.03
CA ILE A 318 -2.27 19.35 -0.91
C ILE A 318 -1.86 18.82 -2.29
N ILE A 319 -2.82 18.47 -3.14
CA ILE A 319 -2.56 17.98 -4.52
C ILE A 319 -1.75 19.01 -5.33
N ASP A 320 -2.07 20.30 -5.19
CA ASP A 320 -1.38 21.42 -5.86
C ASP A 320 -0.01 21.75 -5.21
N GLY A 321 0.37 21.10 -4.10
CA GLY A 321 1.59 21.41 -3.35
C GLY A 321 1.57 22.75 -2.61
N LYS A 322 0.41 23.41 -2.50
CA LYS A 322 0.23 24.68 -1.78
C LYS A 322 0.10 24.49 -0.26
N LEU A 323 -0.30 23.29 0.17
CA LEU A 323 -0.38 22.88 1.56
C LEU A 323 0.49 21.65 1.74
N VAL A 324 1.47 21.75 2.64
CA VAL A 324 2.31 20.63 3.05
C VAL A 324 2.03 20.36 4.52
N PRO A 325 1.52 19.17 4.90
CA PRO A 325 1.10 18.88 6.28
C PRO A 325 2.15 19.17 7.34
N PHE A 326 3.42 18.84 7.05
CA PHE A 326 4.55 19.08 7.98
C PHE A 326 5.32 20.36 7.63
N SER A 327 4.63 21.49 7.70
CA SER A 327 5.22 22.82 7.54
C SER A 327 5.38 23.51 8.89
N GLY A 328 6.55 24.15 9.09
CA GLY A 328 6.84 24.85 10.34
C GLY A 328 6.15 26.21 10.50
N PRO A 329 6.09 26.72 11.73
CA PRO A 329 6.81 26.20 12.89
C PRO A 329 6.10 25.00 13.50
N LEU A 330 6.85 23.95 13.87
CA LEU A 330 6.34 22.80 14.64
C LEU A 330 7.08 22.66 15.96
N LYS A 331 6.33 22.35 17.00
CA LYS A 331 6.84 21.96 18.30
C LYS A 331 6.41 20.53 18.60
N ASP A 332 7.22 19.82 19.36
CA ASP A 332 6.79 18.54 19.93
C ASP A 332 5.86 18.74 21.14
N ASN A 333 5.30 17.64 21.63
CA ASN A 333 4.38 17.65 22.75
C ASN A 333 5.04 18.01 24.12
N THR A 334 6.35 18.21 24.17
CA THR A 334 7.08 18.79 25.32
C THR A 334 7.25 20.31 25.18
N GLY A 335 6.94 20.87 24.00
CA GLY A 335 7.11 22.28 23.68
C GLY A 335 8.43 22.63 22.99
N ALA A 336 9.30 21.64 22.74
CA ALA A 336 10.56 21.87 22.01
C ALA A 336 10.33 22.11 20.53
N VAL A 337 11.02 23.09 19.95
CA VAL A 337 10.93 23.40 18.52
C VAL A 337 11.61 22.29 17.70
N LYS A 338 10.84 21.63 16.83
CA LYS A 338 11.32 20.57 15.92
C LYS A 338 11.51 21.07 14.49
N LEU A 339 10.74 22.09 14.09
CA LEU A 339 10.83 22.66 12.76
C LEU A 339 10.61 24.20 12.82
N ALA A 340 11.51 24.95 12.20
CA ALA A 340 11.42 26.42 12.14
C ALA A 340 10.32 26.89 11.19
N ALA A 341 9.84 28.12 11.36
CA ALA A 341 8.91 28.75 10.44
C ALA A 341 9.48 28.82 9.02
N GLY A 342 8.64 28.56 8.02
CA GLY A 342 9.02 28.57 6.61
C GLY A 342 9.80 27.35 6.12
N SER A 343 10.02 26.35 6.98
CA SER A 343 10.63 25.07 6.63
C SER A 343 9.57 23.96 6.52
N THR A 344 9.90 22.88 5.81
CA THR A 344 9.10 21.65 5.75
C THR A 344 9.99 20.46 6.12
N LEU A 345 9.40 19.40 6.71
CA LEU A 345 10.14 18.16 6.90
C LEU A 345 10.45 17.53 5.54
N THR A 346 11.68 17.05 5.39
CA THR A 346 12.09 16.26 4.23
C THR A 346 11.50 14.86 4.30
N HIS A 347 11.48 14.14 3.18
CA HIS A 347 11.06 12.74 3.16
C HIS A 347 11.87 11.89 4.16
N GLU A 348 13.19 12.05 4.19
CA GLU A 348 14.08 11.34 5.12
C GLU A 348 13.73 11.61 6.59
N GLN A 349 13.42 12.88 6.93
CA GLN A 349 12.98 13.24 8.28
C GLN A 349 11.62 12.63 8.63
N LEU A 350 10.70 12.55 7.67
CA LEU A 350 9.40 11.90 7.84
C LEU A 350 9.54 10.38 8.04
N MET A 351 10.50 9.75 7.35
CA MET A 351 10.80 8.32 7.51
C MET A 351 11.47 7.99 8.85
N ALA A 352 12.01 8.98 9.54
CA ALA A 352 12.71 8.82 10.83
C ALA A 352 11.98 9.50 12.00
N ILE A 353 10.74 9.97 11.81
CA ILE A 353 9.99 10.68 12.85
C ILE A 353 9.73 9.76 14.04
N ASN A 354 10.07 10.24 15.24
CA ASN A 354 9.96 9.50 16.51
C ASN A 354 9.50 10.41 17.66
N TRP A 355 8.76 11.45 17.35
CA TRP A 355 8.24 12.43 18.31
C TRP A 355 6.82 12.83 17.90
N TYR A 356 6.02 13.27 18.87
CA TYR A 356 4.67 13.78 18.66
C TYR A 356 4.67 15.31 18.52
N VAL A 357 3.81 15.83 17.63
CA VAL A 357 3.51 17.26 17.59
C VAL A 357 2.78 17.69 18.88
N GLU A 358 2.83 18.98 19.19
CA GLU A 358 2.11 19.53 20.34
C GLU A 358 0.59 19.23 20.28
N ARG A 359 -0.05 19.08 21.45
CA ARG A 359 -1.46 18.68 21.63
C ARG A 359 -1.76 17.21 21.34
N ILE A 360 -0.75 16.38 21.34
CA ILE A 360 -0.95 14.94 21.48
C ILE A 360 -0.72 14.57 22.94
N ASP A 361 -1.74 13.98 23.54
CA ASP A 361 -1.73 13.45 24.91
C ASP A 361 -1.44 11.95 24.86
N GLY A 362 -0.22 11.58 25.20
CA GLY A 362 0.28 10.22 25.14
C GLY A 362 1.80 10.19 25.03
N THR A 363 2.35 8.99 25.14
CA THR A 363 3.77 8.71 24.95
C THR A 363 3.95 7.69 23.81
N ILE A 364 5.03 7.82 23.08
CA ILE A 364 5.45 6.79 22.13
C ILE A 364 6.09 5.66 22.96
N PRO A 365 5.58 4.43 22.86
CA PRO A 365 6.22 3.26 23.49
C PRO A 365 7.65 3.05 22.98
N ASN A 366 8.54 2.52 23.85
CA ASN A 366 9.94 2.21 23.50
C ASN A 366 10.07 0.93 22.70
#